data_d3b3a4f2bae4c94e525a1305c7a4eca3
#
_entry.id   d3b3a4f2bae4c94e525a1305c7a4eca3
#
_cell.length_a   1.000
_cell.length_b   1.000
_cell.length_c   1.000
_cell.angle_alpha   90.00
_cell.angle_beta   90.00
_cell.angle_gamma   90.00
#
_symmetry.space_group_name_H-M   'P 1'
#
loop_
_entity.id
_entity.type
_entity.pdbx_description
1 polymer ?
#
loop_
_entity_poly.entity_id
_entity_poly.type
_entity_poly.pdbx_seq_one_letter_code
_entity_poly.pdbx_strand_id
1 'polypeptide(L)'
;MKRWLPLAMGMVACGPAAAPPVPDSAARLTLEPQTTITTALLQAVSAPSARVVWVSGHAATVLRSRDGGQTWEPVNVPGAAVDSLQFRDVQAFDARTAYLLSAGPGPLSRIYKTADGGRSWERQFTNTDSTAFYDCFAFWDMRRGVAFSDAVRGRMMVRITEDGGSTWPLVPAAALPPAQPGEGAFAASGTCVVTLDQRHAWIGTGAADTARVLRTADGGRTWSASVVPVPGGGTKGLAAVAFRDTLHGTALGGDVADPKSRMDNVAITEDGGRTWQRATTQTFSGAVYGAVVIPGRPGWLVAVGPRGLDYSKDDGRSWTNLDTLAYWSVGFGSKDVGWAVGPRGRITRIVVSR
;
A
#
# COMPACT_ATOMS: atom_id res chain seq x y z
N MET A 1 -48.40 17.17 -53.60
CA MET A 1 -48.78 16.26 -52.49
C MET A 1 -47.51 15.93 -51.70
N LYS A 2 -47.27 16.55 -50.57
CA LYS A 2 -46.13 16.28 -49.70
C LYS A 2 -46.61 15.40 -48.54
N ARG A 3 -46.07 14.17 -48.46
CA ARG A 3 -46.36 13.22 -47.39
C ARG A 3 -45.41 13.53 -46.21
N TRP A 4 -45.97 13.77 -45.06
CA TRP A 4 -45.27 13.87 -43.79
C TRP A 4 -45.17 12.47 -43.15
N LEU A 5 -43.94 12.01 -42.78
CA LEU A 5 -43.74 10.86 -41.90
C LEU A 5 -43.65 11.31 -40.45
N PRO A 6 -44.28 10.69 -39.50
CA PRO A 6 -44.09 10.97 -38.08
C PRO A 6 -42.78 10.39 -37.55
N LEU A 7 -42.04 11.22 -36.84
CA LEU A 7 -40.83 10.84 -36.07
C LEU A 7 -41.31 10.14 -34.79
N ALA A 8 -41.00 8.85 -34.67
CA ALA A 8 -41.21 8.11 -33.40
C ALA A 8 -40.11 8.46 -32.41
N MET A 9 -40.47 9.14 -31.34
CA MET A 9 -39.58 9.43 -30.19
C MET A 9 -39.54 8.23 -29.30
N GLY A 10 -38.41 7.45 -29.33
CA GLY A 10 -38.19 6.32 -28.46
C GLY A 10 -37.85 6.81 -27.04
N MET A 11 -38.71 6.54 -26.07
CA MET A 11 -38.38 6.71 -24.65
C MET A 11 -37.40 5.63 -24.22
N VAL A 12 -36.17 6.02 -23.89
CA VAL A 12 -35.22 5.17 -23.16
C VAL A 12 -35.66 5.13 -21.70
N ALA A 13 -36.22 4.02 -21.27
CA ALA A 13 -36.53 3.78 -19.89
C ALA A 13 -35.21 3.56 -19.12
N CYS A 14 -34.81 4.51 -18.26
CA CYS A 14 -33.81 4.26 -17.23
C CYS A 14 -34.35 3.20 -16.26
N GLY A 15 -33.80 2.00 -16.27
CA GLY A 15 -34.05 1.02 -15.24
C GLY A 15 -33.55 1.52 -13.89
N PRO A 16 -34.14 1.08 -12.76
CA PRO A 16 -33.71 1.49 -11.44
C PRO A 16 -32.24 1.09 -11.21
N ALA A 17 -31.42 2.01 -10.72
CA ALA A 17 -30.05 1.74 -10.28
C ALA A 17 -30.07 0.61 -9.25
N ALA A 18 -29.20 -0.38 -9.42
CA ALA A 18 -29.05 -1.50 -8.48
C ALA A 18 -28.76 -0.91 -7.08
N ALA A 19 -29.54 -1.33 -6.08
CA ALA A 19 -29.32 -0.94 -4.69
C ALA A 19 -27.88 -1.33 -4.29
N PRO A 20 -27.19 -0.50 -3.48
CA PRO A 20 -25.85 -0.86 -3.00
C PRO A 20 -25.94 -2.17 -2.22
N PRO A 21 -24.91 -3.05 -2.33
CA PRO A 21 -24.90 -4.32 -1.63
C PRO A 21 -25.00 -4.07 -0.12
N VAL A 22 -25.95 -4.73 0.51
CA VAL A 22 -26.12 -4.70 1.99
C VAL A 22 -24.82 -5.23 2.60
N PRO A 23 -24.20 -4.52 3.57
CA PRO A 23 -23.00 -5.01 4.23
C PRO A 23 -23.28 -6.38 4.86
N ASP A 24 -22.37 -7.35 4.62
CA ASP A 24 -22.46 -8.69 5.24
C ASP A 24 -22.10 -8.56 6.74
N SER A 25 -23.09 -8.15 7.53
CA SER A 25 -22.93 -7.86 8.96
C SER A 25 -22.55 -9.09 9.78
N ALA A 26 -22.79 -10.29 9.25
CA ALA A 26 -22.51 -11.56 9.93
C ALA A 26 -21.05 -12.02 9.76
N ALA A 27 -20.35 -11.56 8.74
CA ALA A 27 -18.98 -12.01 8.47
C ALA A 27 -18.02 -11.54 9.58
N ARG A 28 -17.12 -12.46 9.97
CA ARG A 28 -16.10 -12.25 11.03
C ARG A 28 -14.72 -12.54 10.48
N LEU A 29 -13.72 -11.85 11.06
CA LEU A 29 -12.32 -12.15 10.82
C LEU A 29 -11.80 -13.04 11.93
N THR A 30 -11.03 -14.05 11.56
CA THR A 30 -10.28 -14.92 12.48
C THR A 30 -8.81 -14.95 12.09
N LEU A 31 -7.94 -15.19 13.06
CA LEU A 31 -6.49 -15.19 12.91
C LEU A 31 -5.94 -16.60 13.09
N GLU A 32 -5.12 -17.02 12.15
CA GLU A 32 -4.45 -18.33 12.15
C GLU A 32 -2.93 -18.10 12.09
N PRO A 33 -2.20 -18.20 13.22
CA PRO A 33 -0.73 -18.11 13.23
C PRO A 33 -0.11 -19.17 12.32
N GLN A 34 0.89 -18.76 11.54
CA GLN A 34 1.62 -19.62 10.61
C GLN A 34 3.01 -19.94 11.16
N THR A 35 3.49 -21.15 10.91
CA THR A 35 4.87 -21.51 11.20
C THR A 35 5.80 -20.90 10.15
N THR A 36 6.87 -20.23 10.60
CA THR A 36 7.85 -19.62 9.71
C THR A 36 9.25 -20.17 9.94
N ILE A 37 10.13 -19.93 8.97
CA ILE A 37 11.53 -20.42 8.97
C ILE A 37 12.54 -19.31 9.28
N THR A 38 12.07 -18.15 9.72
CA THR A 38 12.91 -16.97 10.01
C THR A 38 12.50 -16.31 11.32
N THR A 39 13.43 -15.59 11.93
CA THR A 39 13.19 -14.67 13.06
C THR A 39 13.34 -13.22 12.67
N ALA A 40 13.56 -12.91 11.39
CA ALA A 40 13.71 -11.55 10.92
C ALA A 40 12.43 -10.73 11.12
N LEU A 41 12.57 -9.40 11.16
CA LEU A 41 11.43 -8.51 11.04
C LEU A 41 10.92 -8.57 9.60
N LEU A 42 9.69 -9.03 9.43
CA LEU A 42 8.97 -9.03 8.15
C LEU A 42 8.20 -7.73 8.01
N GLN A 43 8.42 -7.00 6.91
CA GLN A 43 7.89 -5.65 6.75
C GLN A 43 6.90 -5.47 5.60
N ALA A 44 6.91 -6.37 4.62
CA ALA A 44 5.96 -6.29 3.52
C ALA A 44 5.38 -7.65 3.17
N VAL A 45 4.15 -7.65 2.67
CA VAL A 45 3.44 -8.82 2.18
C VAL A 45 2.65 -8.49 0.92
N SER A 46 2.77 -9.34 -0.09
CA SER A 46 1.97 -9.28 -1.32
C SER A 46 1.35 -10.64 -1.59
N ALA A 47 0.04 -10.66 -1.71
CA ALA A 47 -0.73 -11.88 -1.95
C ALA A 47 -1.51 -11.76 -3.27
N PRO A 48 -0.94 -12.13 -4.42
CA PRO A 48 -1.63 -12.09 -5.71
C PRO A 48 -2.79 -13.08 -5.80
N SER A 49 -2.89 -14.02 -4.89
CA SER A 49 -4.01 -14.95 -4.79
C SER A 49 -4.13 -15.55 -3.40
N ALA A 50 -5.23 -16.28 -3.14
CA ALA A 50 -5.41 -17.03 -1.89
C ALA A 50 -4.38 -18.15 -1.66
N ARG A 51 -3.56 -18.49 -2.64
CA ARG A 51 -2.53 -19.53 -2.54
C ARG A 51 -1.11 -19.00 -2.60
N VAL A 52 -0.87 -17.94 -3.37
CA VAL A 52 0.46 -17.39 -3.58
C VAL A 52 0.65 -16.17 -2.70
N VAL A 53 1.69 -16.21 -1.88
CA VAL A 53 2.04 -15.13 -0.96
C VAL A 53 3.55 -14.91 -0.98
N TRP A 54 3.96 -13.68 -1.11
CA TRP A 54 5.34 -13.24 -0.98
C TRP A 54 5.47 -12.35 0.25
N VAL A 55 6.54 -12.52 0.99
CA VAL A 55 6.83 -11.74 2.19
C VAL A 55 8.28 -11.30 2.13
N SER A 56 8.56 -10.07 2.55
CA SER A 56 9.92 -9.54 2.59
C SER A 56 10.19 -8.77 3.90
N GLY A 57 11.48 -8.56 4.20
CA GLY A 57 11.85 -7.89 5.44
C GLY A 57 13.35 -7.61 5.60
N HIS A 58 13.77 -7.48 6.85
CA HIS A 58 15.14 -7.22 7.23
C HIS A 58 16.07 -8.40 6.91
N ALA A 59 17.39 -8.13 6.96
CA ALA A 59 18.45 -9.11 6.70
C ALA A 59 18.27 -9.85 5.36
N ALA A 60 17.86 -9.09 4.32
CA ALA A 60 17.61 -9.60 2.97
C ALA A 60 16.59 -10.75 2.91
N THR A 61 15.73 -10.86 3.93
CA THR A 61 14.74 -11.94 4.00
C THR A 61 13.68 -11.78 2.92
N VAL A 62 13.46 -12.82 2.13
CA VAL A 62 12.32 -12.97 1.23
C VAL A 62 11.79 -14.39 1.36
N LEU A 63 10.50 -14.53 1.59
CA LEU A 63 9.82 -15.83 1.69
C LEU A 63 8.68 -15.86 0.66
N ARG A 64 8.39 -17.07 0.18
CA ARG A 64 7.23 -17.31 -0.68
C ARG A 64 6.46 -18.54 -0.21
N SER A 65 5.14 -18.47 -0.27
CA SER A 65 4.23 -19.61 -0.18
C SER A 65 3.47 -19.79 -1.49
N ARG A 66 3.14 -21.05 -1.82
CA ARG A 66 2.30 -21.43 -2.96
C ARG A 66 1.06 -22.22 -2.56
N ASP A 67 0.88 -22.44 -1.29
CA ASP A 67 -0.17 -23.28 -0.69
C ASP A 67 -1.03 -22.52 0.34
N GLY A 68 -1.01 -21.17 0.29
CA GLY A 68 -1.79 -20.34 1.18
C GLY A 68 -1.18 -20.19 2.59
N GLY A 69 0.15 -20.28 2.69
CA GLY A 69 0.89 -20.09 3.93
C GLY A 69 1.07 -21.39 4.76
N GLN A 70 0.69 -22.56 4.23
CA GLN A 70 0.95 -23.83 4.92
C GLN A 70 2.45 -24.13 4.96
N THR A 71 3.15 -23.83 3.88
CA THR A 71 4.63 -23.89 3.81
C THR A 71 5.22 -22.61 3.26
N TRP A 72 6.45 -22.31 3.70
CA TRP A 72 7.22 -21.14 3.30
C TRP A 72 8.59 -21.53 2.76
N GLU A 73 8.91 -21.06 1.56
CA GLU A 73 10.20 -21.27 0.90
C GLU A 73 11.06 -20.00 1.04
N PRO A 74 12.34 -20.09 1.43
CA PRO A 74 13.24 -18.95 1.37
C PRO A 74 13.58 -18.66 -0.10
N VAL A 75 13.63 -17.39 -0.47
CA VAL A 75 14.00 -16.94 -1.79
C VAL A 75 15.25 -16.08 -1.68
N ASN A 76 16.34 -16.52 -2.29
CA ASN A 76 17.61 -15.81 -2.24
C ASN A 76 17.68 -14.70 -3.30
N VAL A 77 18.08 -13.50 -2.87
CA VAL A 77 18.39 -12.38 -3.76
C VAL A 77 19.90 -12.20 -3.78
N PRO A 78 20.59 -12.47 -4.89
CA PRO A 78 22.07 -12.45 -4.95
C PRO A 78 22.66 -11.11 -4.48
N GLY A 79 23.65 -11.16 -3.59
CA GLY A 79 24.32 -9.99 -3.03
C GLY A 79 23.55 -9.21 -1.95
N ALA A 80 22.27 -9.44 -1.78
CA ALA A 80 21.45 -8.67 -0.84
C ALA A 80 21.86 -8.85 0.62
N ALA A 81 22.24 -10.05 1.03
CA ALA A 81 22.70 -10.34 2.40
C ALA A 81 24.05 -9.66 2.70
N VAL A 82 24.97 -9.63 1.73
CA VAL A 82 26.28 -8.98 1.86
C VAL A 82 26.10 -7.49 2.10
N ASP A 83 25.16 -6.85 1.39
CA ASP A 83 24.85 -5.44 1.52
C ASP A 83 23.89 -5.14 2.67
N SER A 84 23.48 -6.16 3.44
CA SER A 84 22.52 -6.06 4.57
C SER A 84 21.22 -5.36 4.18
N LEU A 85 20.71 -5.62 2.98
CA LEU A 85 19.51 -4.96 2.45
C LEU A 85 18.28 -5.24 3.31
N GLN A 86 17.43 -4.24 3.41
CA GLN A 86 16.13 -4.34 4.07
C GLN A 86 15.04 -4.21 3.00
N PHE A 87 14.41 -5.33 2.64
CA PHE A 87 13.31 -5.34 1.68
C PHE A 87 12.02 -4.91 2.38
N ARG A 88 11.72 -3.61 2.31
CA ARG A 88 10.58 -3.01 3.00
C ARG A 88 9.32 -2.95 2.17
N ASP A 89 9.41 -3.32 0.89
CA ASP A 89 8.26 -3.43 0.02
C ASP A 89 8.40 -4.60 -0.94
N VAL A 90 7.28 -5.25 -1.25
CA VAL A 90 7.16 -6.35 -2.20
C VAL A 90 5.84 -6.26 -2.94
N GLN A 91 5.87 -6.34 -4.26
CA GLN A 91 4.67 -6.53 -5.07
C GLN A 91 4.85 -7.72 -6.01
N ALA A 92 3.98 -8.71 -5.86
CA ALA A 92 3.95 -9.89 -6.71
C ALA A 92 2.68 -9.90 -7.57
N PHE A 93 2.81 -10.38 -8.80
CA PHE A 93 1.70 -10.58 -9.72
C PHE A 93 1.24 -12.05 -9.74
N ASP A 94 2.16 -12.95 -9.47
CA ASP A 94 1.91 -14.39 -9.40
C ASP A 94 3.05 -15.12 -8.64
N ALA A 95 3.14 -16.45 -8.76
CA ALA A 95 4.21 -17.25 -8.16
C ALA A 95 5.58 -17.10 -8.86
N ARG A 96 5.64 -16.42 -10.02
CA ARG A 96 6.84 -16.28 -10.84
C ARG A 96 7.35 -14.84 -10.89
N THR A 97 6.44 -13.87 -10.95
CA THR A 97 6.76 -12.46 -11.18
C THR A 97 6.54 -11.67 -9.91
N ALA A 98 7.62 -11.10 -9.39
CA ALA A 98 7.61 -10.23 -8.22
C ALA A 98 8.68 -9.14 -8.31
N TYR A 99 8.42 -8.04 -7.64
CA TYR A 99 9.35 -6.94 -7.44
C TYR A 99 9.61 -6.75 -5.95
N LEU A 100 10.82 -6.32 -5.61
CA LEU A 100 11.25 -5.97 -4.26
C LEU A 100 11.84 -4.57 -4.28
N LEU A 101 11.52 -3.77 -3.26
CA LEU A 101 12.23 -2.53 -2.96
C LEU A 101 13.01 -2.69 -1.67
N SER A 102 14.33 -2.51 -1.73
CA SER A 102 15.13 -2.28 -0.53
C SER A 102 15.13 -0.79 -0.21
N ALA A 103 14.85 -0.46 1.04
CA ALA A 103 14.87 0.92 1.52
C ALA A 103 16.15 1.18 2.31
N GLY A 104 16.78 2.31 2.04
CA GLY A 104 18.01 2.76 2.69
C GLY A 104 18.59 3.99 1.99
N PRO A 105 19.53 4.71 2.60
CA PRO A 105 20.13 5.88 1.98
C PRO A 105 20.99 5.49 0.76
N GLY A 106 20.96 6.32 -0.26
CA GLY A 106 21.79 6.16 -1.44
C GLY A 106 21.63 4.78 -2.11
N PRO A 107 22.71 4.07 -2.40
CA PRO A 107 22.70 2.81 -3.15
C PRO A 107 22.10 1.62 -2.40
N LEU A 108 21.63 1.79 -1.16
CA LEU A 108 20.83 0.79 -0.44
C LEU A 108 19.36 0.81 -0.88
N SER A 109 18.87 1.89 -1.52
CA SER A 109 17.58 1.93 -2.18
C SER A 109 17.70 1.30 -3.57
N ARG A 110 17.14 0.10 -3.75
CA ARG A 110 17.20 -0.68 -4.99
C ARG A 110 15.87 -1.33 -5.30
N ILE A 111 15.58 -1.48 -6.59
CA ILE A 111 14.45 -2.29 -7.06
C ILE A 111 14.98 -3.52 -7.77
N TYR A 112 14.44 -4.67 -7.42
CA TYR A 112 14.74 -5.96 -8.04
C TYR A 112 13.48 -6.56 -8.65
N LYS A 113 13.64 -7.32 -9.72
CA LYS A 113 12.59 -8.07 -10.38
C LYS A 113 12.98 -9.52 -10.57
N THR A 114 12.05 -10.43 -10.33
CA THR A 114 12.11 -11.81 -10.81
C THR A 114 10.96 -12.09 -11.76
N ALA A 115 11.21 -12.98 -12.75
CA ALA A 115 10.20 -13.48 -13.67
C ALA A 115 10.14 -15.03 -13.65
N ASP A 116 10.91 -15.66 -12.77
CA ASP A 116 11.05 -17.13 -12.68
C ASP A 116 10.82 -17.68 -11.26
N GLY A 117 10.20 -16.86 -10.41
CA GLY A 117 9.88 -17.23 -9.04
C GLY A 117 11.05 -17.12 -8.08
N GLY A 118 11.96 -16.21 -8.33
CA GLY A 118 13.09 -15.92 -7.47
C GLY A 118 14.29 -16.85 -7.69
N ARG A 119 14.34 -17.64 -8.76
CA ARG A 119 15.53 -18.40 -9.16
C ARG A 119 16.62 -17.46 -9.66
N SER A 120 16.22 -16.39 -10.37
CA SER A 120 17.07 -15.27 -10.75
C SER A 120 16.40 -13.94 -10.45
N TRP A 121 17.24 -12.91 -10.27
CA TRP A 121 16.80 -11.55 -10.00
C TRP A 121 17.58 -10.58 -10.87
N GLU A 122 16.86 -9.66 -11.49
CA GLU A 122 17.41 -8.52 -12.20
C GLU A 122 17.31 -7.28 -11.33
N ARG A 123 18.41 -6.58 -11.13
CA ARG A 123 18.42 -5.29 -10.45
C ARG A 123 18.01 -4.20 -11.42
N GLN A 124 16.78 -3.74 -11.29
CA GLN A 124 16.12 -2.79 -12.18
C GLN A 124 16.51 -1.33 -11.90
N PHE A 125 16.79 -1.03 -10.64
CA PHE A 125 17.12 0.32 -10.20
C PHE A 125 18.11 0.28 -9.04
N THR A 126 19.04 1.23 -9.04
CA THR A 126 19.89 1.58 -7.89
C THR A 126 19.87 3.08 -7.75
N ASN A 127 19.53 3.57 -6.59
CA ASN A 127 19.62 5.00 -6.29
C ASN A 127 21.08 5.44 -6.22
N THR A 128 21.41 6.52 -6.92
CA THR A 128 22.75 7.12 -6.95
C THR A 128 22.86 8.42 -6.17
N ASP A 129 21.73 8.98 -5.70
CA ASP A 129 21.71 10.17 -4.86
C ASP A 129 21.79 9.76 -3.39
N SER A 130 22.89 10.08 -2.72
CA SER A 130 23.12 9.71 -1.32
C SER A 130 22.13 10.35 -0.33
N THR A 131 21.40 11.38 -0.76
CA THR A 131 20.40 12.09 0.05
C THR A 131 18.98 11.60 -0.17
N ALA A 132 18.76 10.75 -1.19
CA ALA A 132 17.46 10.15 -1.44
C ALA A 132 17.31 8.81 -0.72
N PHE A 133 16.08 8.53 -0.26
CA PHE A 133 15.69 7.31 0.42
C PHE A 133 14.34 6.85 -0.15
N TYR A 134 14.33 5.77 -0.93
CA TYR A 134 13.10 5.27 -1.52
C TYR A 134 12.33 4.43 -0.50
N ASP A 135 11.06 4.81 -0.29
CA ASP A 135 10.22 4.31 0.79
C ASP A 135 9.31 3.18 0.35
N CYS A 136 8.67 3.35 -0.81
CA CYS A 136 7.65 2.44 -1.32
C CYS A 136 7.50 2.54 -2.82
N PHE A 137 6.89 1.52 -3.39
CA PHE A 137 6.53 1.46 -4.80
C PHE A 137 5.20 0.71 -4.98
N ALA A 138 4.51 0.97 -6.09
CA ALA A 138 3.36 0.20 -6.50
C ALA A 138 3.28 0.12 -8.02
N PHE A 139 2.68 -0.94 -8.53
CA PHE A 139 2.47 -1.13 -9.95
C PHE A 139 0.98 -1.14 -10.28
N TRP A 140 0.58 -0.45 -11.35
CA TRP A 140 -0.75 -0.57 -11.93
C TRP A 140 -0.93 -1.90 -12.67
N ASP A 141 0.14 -2.34 -13.34
CA ASP A 141 0.22 -3.58 -14.09
C ASP A 141 1.68 -4.03 -14.21
N MET A 142 1.96 -5.15 -14.89
CA MET A 142 3.33 -5.68 -15.05
C MET A 142 4.28 -4.75 -15.85
N ARG A 143 3.79 -3.66 -16.44
CA ARG A 143 4.59 -2.72 -17.22
C ARG A 143 4.78 -1.38 -16.52
N ARG A 144 3.73 -0.89 -15.83
CA ARG A 144 3.70 0.47 -15.28
C ARG A 144 3.69 0.45 -13.77
N GLY A 145 4.60 1.20 -13.20
CA GLY A 145 4.74 1.32 -11.75
C GLY A 145 5.25 2.70 -11.34
N VAL A 146 5.08 3.01 -10.08
CA VAL A 146 5.53 4.23 -9.43
C VAL A 146 6.40 3.88 -8.22
N ALA A 147 7.49 4.62 -8.01
CA ALA A 147 8.32 4.56 -6.82
C ALA A 147 8.47 5.97 -6.25
N PHE A 148 8.43 6.07 -4.92
CA PHE A 148 8.49 7.32 -4.17
C PHE A 148 9.65 7.30 -3.18
N SER A 149 10.32 8.46 -3.06
CA SER A 149 11.40 8.72 -2.11
C SER A 149 11.11 10.00 -1.34
N ASP A 150 11.73 10.13 -0.18
CA ASP A 150 11.82 11.40 0.52
C ASP A 150 12.20 12.54 -0.42
N ALA A 151 11.71 13.74 -0.13
CA ALA A 151 12.00 14.93 -0.92
C ALA A 151 13.50 15.29 -0.82
N VAL A 152 14.10 15.58 -1.95
CA VAL A 152 15.51 15.95 -2.06
C VAL A 152 15.62 17.38 -2.55
N ARG A 153 16.31 18.24 -1.77
CA ARG A 153 16.54 19.66 -2.11
C ARG A 153 15.25 20.40 -2.47
N GLY A 154 14.16 20.15 -1.72
CA GLY A 154 12.86 20.79 -1.93
C GLY A 154 12.06 20.25 -3.12
N ARG A 155 12.46 19.12 -3.70
CA ARG A 155 11.79 18.47 -4.82
C ARG A 155 11.23 17.11 -4.40
N MET A 156 9.98 16.84 -4.75
CA MET A 156 9.40 15.52 -4.64
C MET A 156 10.07 14.54 -5.61
N MET A 157 10.38 13.36 -5.13
CA MET A 157 11.13 12.34 -5.87
C MET A 157 10.20 11.18 -6.25
N VAL A 158 9.46 11.37 -7.33
CA VAL A 158 8.58 10.34 -7.91
C VAL A 158 9.23 9.78 -9.17
N ARG A 159 9.30 8.47 -9.31
CA ARG A 159 9.74 7.77 -10.52
C ARG A 159 8.60 6.95 -11.08
N ILE A 160 8.54 6.87 -12.40
CA ILE A 160 7.57 6.05 -13.13
C ILE A 160 8.32 5.09 -14.03
N THR A 161 7.91 3.83 -14.06
CA THR A 161 8.27 2.89 -15.12
C THR A 161 7.09 2.65 -16.05
N GLU A 162 7.36 2.51 -17.35
CA GLU A 162 6.37 2.14 -18.37
C GLU A 162 6.80 0.86 -19.15
N ASP A 163 7.93 0.26 -18.74
CA ASP A 163 8.58 -0.88 -19.41
C ASP A 163 8.83 -2.09 -18.49
N GLY A 164 8.05 -2.16 -17.38
CA GLY A 164 8.16 -3.25 -16.43
C GLY A 164 9.40 -3.18 -15.56
N GLY A 165 9.87 -1.95 -15.27
CA GLY A 165 10.98 -1.67 -14.38
C GLY A 165 12.35 -1.61 -15.05
N SER A 166 12.45 -1.81 -16.38
CA SER A 166 13.73 -1.72 -17.08
C SER A 166 14.31 -0.30 -17.00
N THR A 167 13.45 0.72 -16.97
CA THR A 167 13.84 2.10 -16.67
C THR A 167 12.92 2.73 -15.63
N TRP A 168 13.47 3.70 -14.87
CA TRP A 168 12.77 4.43 -13.81
C TRP A 168 13.07 5.93 -13.88
N PRO A 169 12.62 6.65 -14.92
CA PRO A 169 12.81 8.09 -15.03
C PRO A 169 12.09 8.85 -13.90
N LEU A 170 12.67 9.97 -13.50
CA LEU A 170 12.02 10.92 -12.59
C LEU A 170 10.89 11.64 -13.32
N VAL A 171 9.75 11.79 -12.64
CA VAL A 171 8.69 12.69 -13.08
C VAL A 171 9.22 14.13 -13.08
N PRO A 172 9.00 14.91 -14.15
CA PRO A 172 9.46 16.30 -14.20
C PRO A 172 8.94 17.13 -13.02
N ALA A 173 9.77 18.00 -12.45
CA ALA A 173 9.39 18.82 -11.30
C ALA A 173 8.14 19.67 -11.55
N ALA A 174 7.93 20.16 -12.77
CA ALA A 174 6.75 20.93 -13.17
C ALA A 174 5.43 20.13 -13.13
N ALA A 175 5.52 18.80 -13.11
CA ALA A 175 4.37 17.89 -13.04
C ALA A 175 4.07 17.42 -11.59
N LEU A 176 4.84 17.89 -10.62
CA LEU A 176 4.72 17.55 -9.20
C LEU A 176 4.38 18.79 -8.37
N PRO A 177 3.63 18.64 -7.26
CA PRO A 177 3.51 19.72 -6.30
C PRO A 177 4.88 20.02 -5.68
N PRO A 178 5.15 21.28 -5.25
CA PRO A 178 6.36 21.60 -4.51
C PRO A 178 6.41 20.79 -3.20
N ALA A 179 7.60 20.32 -2.83
CA ALA A 179 7.80 19.64 -1.57
C ALA A 179 7.77 20.64 -0.40
N GLN A 180 7.24 20.21 0.74
CA GLN A 180 7.42 20.90 2.01
C GLN A 180 8.84 20.62 2.56
N PRO A 181 9.41 21.51 3.41
CA PRO A 181 10.65 21.19 4.10
C PRO A 181 10.56 19.88 4.88
N GLY A 182 11.51 18.96 4.63
CA GLY A 182 11.58 17.65 5.30
C GLY A 182 10.48 16.66 4.89
N GLU A 183 9.70 16.92 3.84
CA GLU A 183 8.64 16.02 3.43
C GLU A 183 9.20 14.70 2.88
N GLY A 184 8.65 13.60 3.37
CA GLY A 184 8.99 12.26 2.95
C GLY A 184 7.85 11.30 3.16
N ALA A 185 8.15 10.00 3.13
CA ALA A 185 7.23 8.96 3.52
C ALA A 185 7.84 8.09 4.63
N PHE A 186 7.10 7.09 5.06
CA PHE A 186 7.61 6.10 6.00
C PHE A 186 7.64 4.74 5.32
N ALA A 187 8.85 4.22 5.11
CA ALA A 187 9.08 2.88 4.56
C ALA A 187 8.69 1.80 5.58
N ALA A 188 7.44 1.84 6.06
CA ALA A 188 6.96 0.97 7.12
C ALA A 188 6.53 -0.40 6.58
N SER A 189 5.75 -0.42 5.51
CA SER A 189 5.05 -1.65 5.07
C SER A 189 4.83 -1.77 3.56
N GLY A 190 5.29 -0.81 2.75
CA GLY A 190 4.97 -0.70 1.32
C GLY A 190 3.59 -0.08 1.04
N THR A 191 2.73 0.15 2.05
CA THR A 191 1.39 0.69 1.83
C THR A 191 1.31 2.22 1.82
N CYS A 192 2.44 2.92 1.82
CA CYS A 192 2.47 4.38 1.66
C CYS A 192 2.09 4.82 0.24
N VAL A 193 2.11 3.91 -0.73
CA VAL A 193 1.61 4.14 -2.08
C VAL A 193 0.60 3.06 -2.47
N VAL A 194 -0.46 3.46 -3.16
CA VAL A 194 -1.44 2.54 -3.73
C VAL A 194 -1.79 2.97 -5.15
N THR A 195 -1.95 2.00 -6.03
CA THR A 195 -2.41 2.17 -7.42
C THR A 195 -3.79 1.55 -7.60
N LEU A 196 -4.61 2.16 -8.44
CA LEU A 196 -5.94 1.66 -8.75
C LEU A 196 -6.24 1.85 -10.24
N ASP A 197 -7.03 0.91 -10.81
CA ASP A 197 -7.29 0.87 -12.24
C ASP A 197 -5.99 0.94 -13.05
N GLN A 198 -5.93 1.76 -14.09
CA GLN A 198 -4.70 1.97 -14.86
C GLN A 198 -4.20 3.42 -14.81
N ARG A 199 -4.81 4.28 -13.97
CA ARG A 199 -4.62 5.73 -14.01
C ARG A 199 -4.41 6.37 -12.66
N HIS A 200 -5.06 5.85 -11.63
CA HIS A 200 -5.04 6.49 -10.31
C HIS A 200 -3.93 5.92 -9.43
N ALA A 201 -3.27 6.80 -8.70
CA ALA A 201 -2.41 6.44 -7.58
C ALA A 201 -2.44 7.52 -6.51
N TRP A 202 -2.16 7.10 -5.27
CA TRP A 202 -2.06 7.98 -4.12
C TRP A 202 -0.81 7.62 -3.31
N ILE A 203 -0.15 8.65 -2.78
CA ILE A 203 1.05 8.53 -1.94
C ILE A 203 0.81 9.32 -0.68
N GLY A 204 0.87 8.67 0.48
CA GLY A 204 0.82 9.32 1.78
C GLY A 204 2.20 9.85 2.17
N THR A 205 2.27 11.11 2.62
CA THR A 205 3.51 11.74 3.08
C THR A 205 3.43 12.17 4.54
N GLY A 206 4.59 12.41 5.13
CA GLY A 206 4.75 12.87 6.50
C GLY A 206 6.09 13.56 6.71
N ALA A 207 6.55 13.58 7.94
CA ALA A 207 7.78 14.23 8.42
C ALA A 207 7.78 15.76 8.29
N ALA A 208 7.11 16.35 7.31
CA ALA A 208 6.88 17.80 7.19
C ALA A 208 5.79 18.27 8.16
N ASP A 209 5.64 19.57 8.32
CA ASP A 209 4.69 20.19 9.25
C ASP A 209 3.24 19.73 9.04
N THR A 210 2.88 19.45 7.80
CA THR A 210 1.55 18.90 7.47
C THR A 210 1.66 17.58 6.70
N ALA A 211 0.87 16.59 7.11
CA ALA A 211 0.69 15.36 6.35
C ALA A 211 -0.12 15.64 5.08
N ARG A 212 0.29 15.07 3.95
CA ARG A 212 -0.40 15.23 2.66
C ARG A 212 -0.61 13.89 1.96
N VAL A 213 -1.57 13.86 1.05
CA VAL A 213 -1.67 12.82 0.04
C VAL A 213 -1.41 13.43 -1.33
N LEU A 214 -0.39 12.91 -2.03
CA LEU A 214 -0.19 13.18 -3.44
C LEU A 214 -1.09 12.23 -4.22
N ARG A 215 -1.71 12.74 -5.29
CA ARG A 215 -2.57 11.93 -6.15
C ARG A 215 -2.36 12.22 -7.64
N THR A 216 -2.50 11.19 -8.44
CA THR A 216 -2.57 11.26 -9.90
C THR A 216 -3.85 10.58 -10.40
N ALA A 217 -4.33 11.01 -11.56
CA ALA A 217 -5.47 10.41 -12.28
C ALA A 217 -5.14 10.17 -13.77
N ASP A 218 -3.88 10.26 -14.13
CA ASP A 218 -3.39 10.16 -15.51
C ASP A 218 -2.21 9.18 -15.70
N GLY A 219 -2.05 8.24 -14.75
CA GLY A 219 -0.99 7.23 -14.79
C GLY A 219 0.37 7.78 -14.36
N GLY A 220 0.37 8.77 -13.46
CA GLY A 220 1.61 9.33 -12.89
C GLY A 220 2.24 10.45 -13.69
N ARG A 221 1.58 10.95 -14.75
CA ARG A 221 2.13 12.04 -15.58
C ARG A 221 2.08 13.38 -14.87
N THR A 222 0.97 13.65 -14.15
CA THR A 222 0.82 14.85 -13.30
C THR A 222 0.30 14.47 -11.92
N TRP A 223 0.70 15.25 -10.91
CA TRP A 223 0.37 15.02 -9.52
C TRP A 223 -0.14 16.30 -8.87
N SER A 224 -1.09 16.15 -7.98
CA SER A 224 -1.55 17.18 -7.07
C SER A 224 -1.43 16.71 -5.62
N ALA A 225 -1.42 17.62 -4.66
CA ALA A 225 -1.38 17.30 -3.24
C ALA A 225 -2.56 17.91 -2.51
N SER A 226 -3.07 17.20 -1.51
CA SER A 226 -4.07 17.69 -0.56
C SER A 226 -3.59 17.48 0.87
N VAL A 227 -3.86 18.44 1.75
CA VAL A 227 -3.56 18.32 3.18
C VAL A 227 -4.55 17.35 3.83
N VAL A 228 -4.02 16.47 4.68
CA VAL A 228 -4.81 15.52 5.46
C VAL A 228 -4.82 15.98 6.91
N PRO A 229 -5.95 15.98 7.61
CA PRO A 229 -6.05 16.44 9.00
C PRO A 229 -5.50 15.40 10.00
N VAL A 230 -4.29 14.93 9.75
CA VAL A 230 -3.47 14.05 10.60
C VAL A 230 -2.23 14.83 11.02
N PRO A 231 -1.79 14.75 12.29
CA PRO A 231 -0.58 15.45 12.73
C PRO A 231 0.65 15.11 11.89
N GLY A 232 1.42 16.13 11.52
CA GLY A 232 2.71 16.03 10.83
C GLY A 232 3.87 16.42 11.75
N GLY A 233 5.07 16.48 11.18
CA GLY A 233 6.30 16.94 11.82
C GLY A 233 7.19 15.84 12.40
N GLY A 234 8.44 15.79 11.98
CA GLY A 234 9.45 14.84 12.47
C GLY A 234 9.11 13.38 12.14
N THR A 235 8.68 12.62 13.14
CA THR A 235 8.33 11.19 13.00
C THR A 235 6.82 10.95 12.78
N LYS A 236 6.06 12.04 12.54
CA LYS A 236 4.59 12.00 12.39
C LYS A 236 4.18 12.20 10.94
N GLY A 237 3.05 11.60 10.59
CA GLY A 237 2.45 11.71 9.26
C GLY A 237 1.75 10.46 8.83
N LEU A 238 1.57 10.29 7.52
CA LEU A 238 0.93 9.12 6.93
C LEU A 238 1.96 8.03 6.66
N ALA A 239 1.64 6.80 7.01
CA ALA A 239 2.44 5.61 6.68
C ALA A 239 1.67 4.64 5.78
N ALA A 240 0.36 4.81 5.65
CA ALA A 240 -0.49 3.97 4.80
C ALA A 240 -1.61 4.79 4.15
N VAL A 241 -1.94 4.43 2.92
CA VAL A 241 -3.15 4.87 2.22
C VAL A 241 -3.86 3.64 1.64
N ALA A 242 -5.18 3.61 1.71
CA ALA A 242 -5.98 2.50 1.20
C ALA A 242 -7.20 3.05 0.45
N PHE A 243 -7.37 2.68 -0.81
CA PHE A 243 -8.47 3.11 -1.65
C PHE A 243 -9.24 1.89 -2.18
N ARG A 244 -10.58 1.87 -1.98
CA ARG A 244 -11.44 0.81 -2.52
C ARG A 244 -11.94 1.10 -3.93
N ASP A 245 -12.02 2.35 -4.27
CA ASP A 245 -12.38 2.86 -5.60
C ASP A 245 -11.76 4.26 -5.82
N THR A 246 -12.04 4.90 -6.95
CA THR A 246 -11.45 6.20 -7.31
C THR A 246 -11.94 7.38 -6.48
N LEU A 247 -12.95 7.19 -5.63
CA LEU A 247 -13.54 8.23 -4.79
C LEU A 247 -13.28 8.00 -3.30
N HIS A 248 -13.37 6.74 -2.83
CA HIS A 248 -13.36 6.43 -1.41
C HIS A 248 -12.01 5.86 -0.96
N GLY A 249 -11.41 6.52 -0.01
CA GLY A 249 -10.12 6.13 0.53
C GLY A 249 -9.95 6.51 2.00
N THR A 250 -8.97 5.87 2.63
CA THR A 250 -8.56 6.09 4.01
C THR A 250 -7.05 6.36 4.05
N ALA A 251 -6.65 7.41 4.73
CA ALA A 251 -5.28 7.78 5.03
C ALA A 251 -5.01 7.54 6.51
N LEU A 252 -3.93 6.81 6.80
CA LEU A 252 -3.61 6.36 8.15
C LEU A 252 -2.12 6.57 8.45
N GLY A 253 -1.81 6.83 9.72
CA GLY A 253 -0.43 7.07 10.11
C GLY A 253 -0.26 7.22 11.61
N GLY A 254 0.39 8.30 12.04
CA GLY A 254 0.67 8.62 13.44
C GLY A 254 2.13 8.94 13.68
N ASP A 255 2.58 8.78 14.92
CA ASP A 255 4.00 8.90 15.31
C ASP A 255 4.67 7.53 15.23
N VAL A 256 5.52 7.31 14.20
CA VAL A 256 6.19 6.02 14.00
C VAL A 256 7.27 5.74 15.04
N ALA A 257 7.71 6.74 15.79
CA ALA A 257 8.71 6.59 16.87
C ALA A 257 8.07 6.35 18.24
N ASP A 258 6.79 6.66 18.43
CA ASP A 258 6.08 6.45 19.70
C ASP A 258 4.98 5.39 19.61
N PRO A 259 5.26 4.12 19.98
CA PRO A 259 4.27 3.05 19.93
C PRO A 259 3.14 3.18 20.98
N LYS A 260 3.21 4.17 21.86
CA LYS A 260 2.17 4.45 22.87
C LYS A 260 1.33 5.66 22.51
N SER A 261 1.69 6.40 21.48
CA SER A 261 0.97 7.57 21.03
C SER A 261 -0.51 7.26 20.78
N ARG A 262 -1.36 8.23 21.14
CA ARG A 262 -2.81 8.19 20.83
C ARG A 262 -3.20 9.54 20.29
N MET A 263 -3.02 9.71 19.01
CA MET A 263 -3.37 10.93 18.29
C MET A 263 -4.41 10.63 17.21
N ASP A 264 -5.08 11.65 16.73
CA ASP A 264 -5.98 11.56 15.59
C ASP A 264 -5.16 11.27 14.32
N ASN A 265 -5.13 10.02 13.90
CA ASN A 265 -4.22 9.52 12.87
C ASN A 265 -4.93 8.79 11.72
N VAL A 266 -6.26 8.96 11.61
CA VAL A 266 -7.08 8.42 10.52
C VAL A 266 -7.90 9.54 9.89
N ALA A 267 -7.90 9.59 8.57
CA ALA A 267 -8.75 10.46 7.78
C ALA A 267 -9.35 9.70 6.60
N ILE A 268 -10.54 10.10 6.17
CA ILE A 268 -11.26 9.51 5.05
C ILE A 268 -11.54 10.54 3.96
N THR A 269 -11.67 10.08 2.73
CA THR A 269 -12.08 10.86 1.56
C THR A 269 -13.24 10.18 0.83
N GLU A 270 -14.12 10.98 0.24
CA GLU A 270 -15.22 10.55 -0.62
C GLU A 270 -15.14 11.19 -2.03
N ASP A 271 -14.04 11.88 -2.32
CA ASP A 271 -13.82 12.60 -3.57
C ASP A 271 -12.49 12.28 -4.25
N GLY A 272 -11.90 11.11 -3.92
CA GLY A 272 -10.66 10.63 -4.49
C GLY A 272 -9.40 11.31 -3.94
N GLY A 273 -9.48 11.78 -2.69
CA GLY A 273 -8.36 12.43 -2.02
C GLY A 273 -8.18 13.91 -2.39
N ARG A 274 -9.23 14.57 -2.88
CA ARG A 274 -9.22 16.04 -3.06
C ARG A 274 -9.41 16.75 -1.74
N THR A 275 -10.31 16.21 -0.90
CA THR A 275 -10.57 16.67 0.46
C THR A 275 -10.57 15.48 1.42
N TRP A 276 -10.26 15.74 2.69
CA TRP A 276 -10.13 14.75 3.74
C TRP A 276 -10.85 15.19 5.00
N GLN A 277 -11.50 14.25 5.68
CA GLN A 277 -12.16 14.46 6.95
C GLN A 277 -11.56 13.52 8.00
N ARG A 278 -11.39 14.01 9.24
CA ARG A 278 -11.01 13.13 10.35
C ARG A 278 -12.02 12.02 10.54
N ALA A 279 -11.52 10.82 10.84
CA ALA A 279 -12.32 9.67 11.19
C ALA A 279 -11.90 9.15 12.57
N THR A 280 -12.62 8.17 13.08
CA THR A 280 -12.29 7.49 14.34
C THR A 280 -10.94 6.81 14.21
N THR A 281 -10.06 7.00 15.18
CA THR A 281 -8.77 6.31 15.25
C THR A 281 -8.98 4.83 15.55
N GLN A 282 -8.03 4.00 15.08
CA GLN A 282 -7.98 2.58 15.42
C GLN A 282 -7.89 2.37 16.94
N THR A 283 -8.20 1.17 17.41
CA THR A 283 -8.25 0.88 18.85
C THR A 283 -6.88 0.71 19.50
N PHE A 284 -5.89 0.23 18.76
CA PHE A 284 -4.52 0.09 19.27
C PHE A 284 -3.78 1.43 19.34
N SER A 285 -2.75 1.53 20.18
CA SER A 285 -1.88 2.71 20.25
C SER A 285 -0.71 2.63 19.28
N GLY A 286 -0.08 3.77 19.01
CA GLY A 286 0.99 3.93 18.04
C GLY A 286 0.48 4.23 16.64
N ALA A 287 1.41 4.38 15.71
CA ALA A 287 1.06 4.62 14.31
C ALA A 287 0.47 3.38 13.65
N VAL A 288 -0.39 3.59 12.67
CA VAL A 288 -0.72 2.56 11.68
C VAL A 288 0.47 2.44 10.72
N TYR A 289 1.09 1.26 10.66
CA TYR A 289 2.22 0.99 9.77
C TYR A 289 1.78 0.51 8.40
N GLY A 290 0.68 -0.23 8.33
CA GLY A 290 0.15 -0.76 7.09
C GLY A 290 -1.38 -0.87 7.12
N ALA A 291 -2.00 -0.67 5.96
CA ALA A 291 -3.44 -0.84 5.80
C ALA A 291 -3.78 -1.32 4.39
N VAL A 292 -4.86 -2.09 4.26
CA VAL A 292 -5.34 -2.60 2.97
C VAL A 292 -6.85 -2.75 2.98
N VAL A 293 -7.47 -2.44 1.86
CA VAL A 293 -8.89 -2.76 1.60
C VAL A 293 -9.02 -4.25 1.29
N ILE A 294 -10.05 -4.91 1.84
CA ILE A 294 -10.34 -6.30 1.52
C ILE A 294 -10.98 -6.39 0.13
N PRO A 295 -10.38 -7.08 -0.85
CA PRO A 295 -10.91 -7.19 -2.20
C PRO A 295 -12.35 -7.75 -2.20
N GLY A 296 -13.25 -7.14 -2.97
CA GLY A 296 -14.63 -7.59 -3.11
C GLY A 296 -15.51 -7.42 -1.87
N ARG A 297 -15.03 -6.66 -0.84
CA ARG A 297 -15.80 -6.28 0.34
C ARG A 297 -15.78 -4.77 0.52
N PRO A 298 -16.69 -4.04 -0.14
CA PRO A 298 -16.72 -2.58 -0.05
C PRO A 298 -16.82 -2.09 1.40
N GLY A 299 -16.01 -1.11 1.76
CA GLY A 299 -15.93 -0.53 3.11
C GLY A 299 -15.08 -1.34 4.11
N TRP A 300 -14.66 -2.56 3.75
CA TRP A 300 -13.84 -3.35 4.64
C TRP A 300 -12.35 -3.10 4.44
N LEU A 301 -11.67 -2.77 5.53
CA LEU A 301 -10.21 -2.62 5.54
C LEU A 301 -9.62 -3.17 6.84
N VAL A 302 -8.35 -3.54 6.77
CA VAL A 302 -7.56 -3.98 7.91
C VAL A 302 -6.38 -3.02 8.07
N ALA A 303 -6.12 -2.62 9.30
CA ALA A 303 -5.01 -1.77 9.70
C ALA A 303 -4.14 -2.49 10.73
N VAL A 304 -2.81 -2.34 10.60
CA VAL A 304 -1.84 -2.97 11.49
C VAL A 304 -0.82 -1.95 12.00
N GLY A 305 -0.30 -2.22 13.19
CA GLY A 305 0.72 -1.37 13.79
C GLY A 305 1.48 -2.08 14.91
N PRO A 306 2.29 -1.32 15.69
CA PRO A 306 3.19 -1.88 16.70
C PRO A 306 2.44 -2.51 17.88
N ARG A 307 1.16 -2.25 18.04
CA ARG A 307 0.33 -2.65 19.18
C ARG A 307 -0.99 -3.29 18.82
N GLY A 308 -1.18 -3.69 17.55
CA GLY A 308 -2.43 -4.34 17.21
C GLY A 308 -2.69 -4.52 15.73
N LEU A 309 -3.81 -5.21 15.51
CA LEU A 309 -4.47 -5.40 14.24
C LEU A 309 -5.96 -5.13 14.46
N ASP A 310 -6.46 -4.16 13.74
CA ASP A 310 -7.87 -3.78 13.73
C ASP A 310 -8.46 -3.94 12.34
N TYR A 311 -9.78 -4.08 12.27
CA TYR A 311 -10.52 -3.99 11.01
C TYR A 311 -11.69 -3.01 11.13
N SER A 312 -12.05 -2.44 9.99
CA SER A 312 -13.24 -1.61 9.78
C SER A 312 -14.14 -2.24 8.73
N LYS A 313 -15.44 -1.96 8.78
CA LYS A 313 -16.43 -2.36 7.76
C LYS A 313 -17.10 -1.16 7.09
N ASP A 314 -16.67 0.05 7.41
CA ASP A 314 -17.29 1.33 7.05
C ASP A 314 -16.27 2.39 6.61
N ASP A 315 -15.26 1.97 5.83
CA ASP A 315 -14.20 2.83 5.29
C ASP A 315 -13.38 3.55 6.38
N GLY A 316 -13.20 2.93 7.56
CA GLY A 316 -12.41 3.50 8.66
C GLY A 316 -13.18 4.43 9.59
N ARG A 317 -14.51 4.49 9.52
CA ARG A 317 -15.34 5.29 10.43
C ARG A 317 -15.46 4.67 11.81
N SER A 318 -15.41 3.34 11.88
CA SER A 318 -15.34 2.59 13.13
C SER A 318 -14.36 1.42 13.04
N TRP A 319 -13.83 1.00 14.18
CA TRP A 319 -12.80 -0.02 14.25
C TRP A 319 -13.12 -1.08 15.29
N THR A 320 -12.81 -2.32 14.96
CA THR A 320 -12.89 -3.47 15.85
C THR A 320 -11.50 -4.08 16.02
N ASN A 321 -11.06 -4.24 17.27
CA ASN A 321 -9.80 -4.91 17.56
C ASN A 321 -9.89 -6.40 17.27
N LEU A 322 -8.86 -6.94 16.65
CA LEU A 322 -8.75 -8.36 16.36
C LEU A 322 -7.54 -9.00 17.05
N ASP A 323 -6.45 -8.25 17.26
CA ASP A 323 -5.24 -8.70 17.94
C ASP A 323 -4.50 -7.51 18.55
N THR A 324 -3.69 -7.79 19.59
CA THR A 324 -2.81 -6.83 20.27
C THR A 324 -1.32 -7.05 19.99
N LEU A 325 -0.99 -8.01 19.15
CA LEU A 325 0.38 -8.31 18.73
C LEU A 325 0.88 -7.27 17.72
N ALA A 326 2.21 -7.07 17.68
CA ALA A 326 2.82 -6.18 16.72
C ALA A 326 2.80 -6.77 15.31
N TYR A 327 2.35 -5.98 14.34
CA TYR A 327 2.41 -6.27 12.91
C TYR A 327 2.98 -5.06 12.16
N TRP A 328 3.53 -5.31 10.97
CA TRP A 328 4.13 -4.28 10.13
C TRP A 328 3.37 -4.06 8.83
N SER A 329 2.95 -5.13 8.20
CA SER A 329 2.25 -5.09 6.92
C SER A 329 1.09 -6.07 6.87
N VAL A 330 0.13 -5.80 6.00
CA VAL A 330 -1.04 -6.64 5.74
C VAL A 330 -1.39 -6.62 4.26
N GLY A 331 -1.78 -7.78 3.72
CA GLY A 331 -2.20 -7.93 2.33
C GLY A 331 -3.25 -9.02 2.19
N PHE A 332 -4.16 -8.88 1.22
CA PHE A 332 -5.23 -9.84 0.94
C PHE A 332 -5.09 -10.44 -0.45
N GLY A 333 -5.17 -11.77 -0.53
CA GLY A 333 -5.14 -12.53 -1.79
C GLY A 333 -6.52 -12.83 -2.36
N SER A 334 -7.57 -12.59 -1.57
CA SER A 334 -8.96 -12.70 -1.99
C SER A 334 -9.88 -11.98 -0.99
N LYS A 335 -11.19 -11.96 -1.28
CA LYS A 335 -12.20 -11.43 -0.34
C LYS A 335 -12.29 -12.21 0.99
N ASP A 336 -11.70 -13.40 1.05
CA ASP A 336 -11.88 -14.33 2.18
C ASP A 336 -10.57 -14.64 2.90
N VAL A 337 -9.40 -14.29 2.34
CA VAL A 337 -8.12 -14.59 2.97
C VAL A 337 -7.05 -13.52 2.72
N GLY A 338 -6.33 -13.18 3.79
CA GLY A 338 -5.19 -12.27 3.82
C GLY A 338 -4.11 -12.74 4.78
N TRP A 339 -3.02 -11.99 4.86
CA TRP A 339 -1.90 -12.23 5.76
C TRP A 339 -1.42 -10.93 6.37
N ALA A 340 -1.10 -10.99 7.67
CA ALA A 340 -0.38 -9.93 8.37
C ALA A 340 1.00 -10.45 8.77
N VAL A 341 2.02 -9.59 8.65
CA VAL A 341 3.41 -9.94 8.95
C VAL A 341 4.04 -8.95 9.91
N GLY A 342 5.08 -9.39 10.64
CA GLY A 342 5.69 -8.55 11.65
C GLY A 342 6.99 -9.10 12.25
N PRO A 343 7.35 -8.65 13.47
CA PRO A 343 8.62 -9.01 14.10
C PRO A 343 8.70 -10.48 14.46
N ARG A 344 9.95 -10.96 14.56
CA ARG A 344 10.31 -12.34 14.92
C ARG A 344 9.72 -13.38 13.95
N GLY A 345 9.73 -13.04 12.66
CA GLY A 345 9.22 -13.91 11.60
C GLY A 345 7.72 -14.13 11.65
N ARG A 346 6.96 -13.29 12.37
CA ARG A 346 5.52 -13.47 12.51
C ARG A 346 4.84 -13.38 11.16
N ILE A 347 4.05 -14.42 10.86
CA ILE A 347 3.07 -14.46 9.78
C ILE A 347 1.76 -14.98 10.38
N THR A 348 0.69 -14.25 10.17
CA THR A 348 -0.66 -14.61 10.61
C THR A 348 -1.60 -14.56 9.41
N ARG A 349 -2.26 -15.67 9.13
CA ARG A 349 -3.29 -15.74 8.12
C ARG A 349 -4.60 -15.17 8.68
N ILE A 350 -5.25 -14.30 7.91
CA ILE A 350 -6.52 -13.68 8.25
C ILE A 350 -7.59 -14.36 7.41
N VAL A 351 -8.60 -14.94 8.04
CA VAL A 351 -9.71 -15.61 7.37
C VAL A 351 -10.99 -14.83 7.62
N VAL A 352 -11.72 -14.53 6.54
CA VAL A 352 -13.04 -13.91 6.61
C VAL A 352 -14.07 -15.00 6.40
N SER A 353 -14.79 -15.38 7.46
CA SER A 353 -15.87 -16.37 7.43
C SER A 353 -17.25 -15.67 7.50
N ARG A 354 -18.27 -16.33 7.01
CA ARG A 354 -19.68 -15.94 7.20
C ARG A 354 -20.17 -16.34 8.57
#